data_c8f2fd670eaef68ac4b09ba2b1c631bd
#
_entry.id   c8f2fd670eaef68ac4b09ba2b1c631bd
#
_cell.length_a   1.000
_cell.length_b   1.000
_cell.length_c   1.000
_cell.angle_alpha   90.00
_cell.angle_beta   90.00
_cell.angle_gamma   90.00
#
_symmetry.space_group_name_H-M   'P 1'
#
loop_
_entity.id
_entity.type
_entity.pdbx_description
1 polymer ?
#
loop_
_entity_poly.entity_id
_entity_poly.type
_entity_poly.pdbx_seq_one_letter_code
_entity_poly.pdbx_strand_id
1 'polypeptide(L)'
;PLYSSAASDVYKRQINAFSNANTVVSLANGNLGPSLVKELFKSGEILSLSNDLVKPFYKGRAHQALNWFREALVGVPYRIHQPEGAIFLWLWFEGLPITSQELYERLKRRGVLVVPGHNFFVGMDSEWRHQRECIRISYAQDSESVKKGIALVGEEVRRAFREE
;
A
#
# COMPACT_ATOMS: atom_id res chain seq x y z
N PRO A 1 -31.54 -14.80 -23.43
CA PRO A 1 -31.20 -14.44 -22.05
C PRO A 1 -30.69 -15.60 -21.19
N LEU A 2 -30.08 -16.63 -21.76
CA LEU A 2 -29.42 -17.72 -21.01
C LEU A 2 -28.12 -17.26 -20.28
N TYR A 3 -27.54 -16.15 -20.72
CA TYR A 3 -26.33 -15.59 -20.08
C TYR A 3 -26.60 -14.87 -18.74
N SER A 4 -27.82 -14.41 -18.50
CA SER A 4 -28.21 -13.70 -17.29
C SER A 4 -28.31 -14.61 -16.07
N SER A 5 -28.72 -15.87 -16.22
CA SER A 5 -28.88 -16.80 -15.11
C SER A 5 -27.54 -17.33 -14.61
N ALA A 6 -26.62 -17.69 -15.50
CA ALA A 6 -25.30 -18.20 -15.13
C ALA A 6 -24.47 -17.12 -14.40
N ALA A 7 -24.46 -15.87 -14.90
CA ALA A 7 -23.80 -14.77 -14.23
C ALA A 7 -24.39 -14.46 -12.86
N SER A 8 -25.74 -14.54 -12.72
CA SER A 8 -26.44 -14.40 -11.45
C SER A 8 -26.07 -15.49 -10.46
N ASP A 9 -25.93 -16.73 -10.92
CA ASP A 9 -25.59 -17.87 -10.06
C ASP A 9 -24.12 -17.84 -9.61
N VAL A 10 -23.20 -17.40 -10.47
CA VAL A 10 -21.79 -17.15 -10.10
C VAL A 10 -21.72 -16.05 -9.05
N TYR A 11 -22.44 -14.95 -9.25
CA TYR A 11 -22.50 -13.84 -8.31
C TYR A 11 -23.06 -14.24 -6.94
N LYS A 12 -24.14 -15.03 -6.91
CA LYS A 12 -24.72 -15.56 -5.67
C LYS A 12 -23.77 -16.49 -4.92
N ARG A 13 -23.05 -17.37 -5.65
CA ARG A 13 -22.02 -18.23 -5.02
C ARG A 13 -20.87 -17.42 -4.43
N GLN A 14 -20.42 -16.37 -5.10
CA GLN A 14 -19.40 -15.49 -4.59
C GLN A 14 -19.86 -14.76 -3.34
N ILE A 15 -21.08 -14.19 -3.33
CA ILE A 15 -21.65 -13.54 -2.15
C ILE A 15 -21.75 -14.52 -0.98
N ASN A 16 -22.21 -15.74 -1.20
CA ASN A 16 -22.31 -16.72 -0.14
C ASN A 16 -20.94 -17.15 0.40
N ALA A 17 -19.93 -17.31 -0.48
CA ALA A 17 -18.57 -17.61 -0.07
C ALA A 17 -17.97 -16.46 0.76
N PHE A 18 -18.14 -15.22 0.33
CA PHE A 18 -17.72 -14.03 1.10
C PHE A 18 -18.47 -13.92 2.43
N SER A 19 -19.79 -14.16 2.46
CA SER A 19 -20.58 -14.13 3.69
C SER A 19 -20.10 -15.17 4.70
N ASN A 20 -19.84 -16.39 4.23
CA ASN A 20 -19.33 -17.46 5.08
C ASN A 20 -17.91 -17.16 5.60
N ALA A 21 -17.00 -16.69 4.74
CA ALA A 21 -15.66 -16.28 5.14
C ALA A 21 -15.71 -15.12 6.15
N ASN A 22 -16.57 -14.13 5.90
CA ASN A 22 -16.75 -13.00 6.81
C ASN A 22 -17.31 -13.42 8.17
N THR A 23 -18.21 -14.40 8.21
CA THR A 23 -18.74 -14.95 9.47
C THR A 23 -17.65 -15.57 10.32
N VAL A 24 -16.68 -16.25 9.71
CA VAL A 24 -15.55 -16.88 10.43
C VAL A 24 -14.53 -15.83 10.91
N VAL A 25 -14.20 -14.86 10.05
CA VAL A 25 -13.16 -13.85 10.33
C VAL A 25 -13.70 -12.72 11.24
N SER A 26 -14.99 -12.43 11.18
CA SER A 26 -15.59 -11.24 11.77
C SER A 26 -16.62 -11.55 12.87
N LEU A 27 -16.46 -12.67 13.56
CA LEU A 27 -17.44 -13.18 14.57
C LEU A 27 -17.76 -12.17 15.70
N ALA A 28 -16.93 -11.14 15.88
CA ALA A 28 -17.07 -10.15 16.95
C ALA A 28 -16.92 -8.69 16.45
N ASN A 29 -17.18 -8.41 15.18
CA ASN A 29 -17.10 -7.03 14.69
C ASN A 29 -18.26 -6.20 15.25
N GLY A 30 -17.91 -5.20 16.05
CA GLY A 30 -18.89 -4.23 16.56
C GLY A 30 -19.55 -3.44 15.41
N ASN A 31 -20.84 -3.18 15.53
CA ASN A 31 -21.61 -2.42 14.53
C ASN A 31 -21.40 -0.90 14.63
N LEU A 32 -20.56 -0.41 15.54
CA LEU A 32 -20.39 1.02 15.78
C LEU A 32 -19.89 1.75 14.53
N GLY A 33 -18.81 1.26 13.92
CA GLY A 33 -18.24 1.87 12.70
C GLY A 33 -19.25 1.94 11.55
N PRO A 34 -19.85 0.82 11.13
CA PRO A 34 -20.89 0.81 10.11
C PRO A 34 -22.09 1.72 10.45
N SER A 35 -22.50 1.79 11.72
CA SER A 35 -23.61 2.64 12.15
C SER A 35 -23.29 4.13 12.04
N LEU A 36 -22.06 4.54 12.37
CA LEU A 36 -21.61 5.95 12.25
C LEU A 36 -21.60 6.43 10.79
N VAL A 37 -21.18 5.59 9.84
CA VAL A 37 -21.07 5.99 8.44
C VAL A 37 -22.34 5.74 7.62
N LYS A 38 -23.32 5.04 8.16
CA LYS A 38 -24.55 4.63 7.47
C LYS A 38 -25.29 5.80 6.82
N GLU A 39 -25.45 6.90 7.54
CA GLU A 39 -26.19 8.06 7.04
C GLU A 39 -25.41 8.80 5.93
N LEU A 40 -24.06 8.84 6.02
CA LEU A 40 -23.20 9.38 4.96
C LEU A 40 -23.32 8.60 3.65
N PHE A 41 -23.46 7.26 3.76
CA PHE A 41 -23.70 6.41 2.59
C PHE A 41 -25.11 6.59 2.01
N LYS A 42 -26.14 6.69 2.86
CA LYS A 42 -27.53 6.87 2.41
C LYS A 42 -27.75 8.22 1.74
N SER A 43 -27.17 9.28 2.28
CA SER A 43 -27.27 10.64 1.72
C SER A 43 -26.41 10.83 0.47
N GLY A 44 -25.41 9.98 0.23
CA GLY A 44 -24.40 10.16 -0.81
C GLY A 44 -23.30 11.16 -0.43
N GLU A 45 -23.34 11.76 0.76
CA GLU A 45 -22.37 12.73 1.24
C GLU A 45 -20.93 12.16 1.27
N ILE A 46 -20.80 10.84 1.45
CA ILE A 46 -19.51 10.16 1.40
C ILE A 46 -18.75 10.40 0.07
N LEU A 47 -19.47 10.56 -1.05
CA LEU A 47 -18.88 10.83 -2.35
C LEU A 47 -18.32 12.26 -2.44
N SER A 48 -19.05 13.24 -1.91
CA SER A 48 -18.58 14.63 -1.82
C SER A 48 -17.35 14.73 -0.93
N LEU A 49 -17.40 14.15 0.27
CA LEU A 49 -16.24 14.10 1.17
C LEU A 49 -15.02 13.44 0.50
N SER A 50 -15.23 12.35 -0.22
CA SER A 50 -14.16 11.66 -0.93
C SER A 50 -13.55 12.53 -2.03
N ASN A 51 -14.38 13.15 -2.89
CA ASN A 51 -13.91 13.87 -4.07
C ASN A 51 -13.34 15.26 -3.72
N ASP A 52 -14.00 15.97 -2.79
CA ASP A 52 -13.73 17.39 -2.56
C ASP A 52 -12.70 17.61 -1.44
N LEU A 53 -12.55 16.65 -0.53
CA LEU A 53 -11.65 16.76 0.61
C LEU A 53 -10.54 15.70 0.62
N VAL A 54 -10.90 14.41 0.63
CA VAL A 54 -9.94 13.33 0.86
C VAL A 54 -9.00 13.16 -0.34
N LYS A 55 -9.56 13.10 -1.54
CA LYS A 55 -8.81 12.90 -2.78
C LYS A 55 -7.78 14.00 -3.07
N PRO A 56 -8.12 15.31 -3.05
CA PRO A 56 -7.13 16.38 -3.26
C PRO A 56 -6.07 16.42 -2.17
N PHE A 57 -6.45 16.18 -0.92
CA PHE A 57 -5.51 16.13 0.20
C PHE A 57 -4.44 15.03 0.01
N TYR A 58 -4.83 13.79 -0.22
CA TYR A 58 -3.87 12.69 -0.39
C TYR A 58 -3.13 12.76 -1.73
N LYS A 59 -3.75 13.31 -2.78
CA LYS A 59 -3.04 13.59 -4.04
C LYS A 59 -1.87 14.56 -3.83
N GLY A 60 -2.09 15.62 -3.07
CA GLY A 60 -1.03 16.57 -2.71
C GLY A 60 0.11 15.89 -1.93
N ARG A 61 -0.24 15.07 -0.95
CA ARG A 61 0.74 14.30 -0.15
C ARG A 61 1.52 13.29 -0.98
N ALA A 62 0.85 12.59 -1.89
CA ALA A 62 1.54 11.67 -2.80
C ALA A 62 2.57 12.40 -3.66
N HIS A 63 2.22 13.56 -4.23
CA HIS A 63 3.16 14.37 -5.01
C HIS A 63 4.37 14.85 -4.17
N GLN A 64 4.15 15.27 -2.94
CA GLN A 64 5.24 15.64 -2.03
C GLN A 64 6.16 14.45 -1.76
N ALA A 65 5.61 13.29 -1.42
CA ALA A 65 6.38 12.09 -1.16
C ALA A 65 7.19 11.65 -2.40
N LEU A 66 6.61 11.70 -3.60
CA LEU A 66 7.31 11.42 -4.85
C LEU A 66 8.51 12.37 -5.08
N ASN A 67 8.37 13.66 -4.78
CA ASN A 67 9.46 14.62 -4.91
C ASN A 67 10.59 14.30 -3.92
N TRP A 68 10.26 14.04 -2.66
CA TRP A 68 11.27 13.65 -1.65
C TRP A 68 11.98 12.34 -2.02
N PHE A 69 11.29 11.38 -2.61
CA PHE A 69 11.95 10.16 -3.12
C PHE A 69 12.90 10.45 -4.28
N ARG A 70 12.52 11.33 -5.22
CA ARG A 70 13.41 11.74 -6.32
C ARG A 70 14.71 12.36 -5.80
N GLU A 71 14.61 13.18 -4.75
CA GLU A 71 15.78 13.77 -4.09
C GLU A 71 16.60 12.72 -3.32
N ALA A 72 15.92 11.88 -2.53
CA ALA A 72 16.56 10.91 -1.66
C ALA A 72 17.22 9.75 -2.42
N LEU A 73 16.76 9.40 -3.62
CA LEU A 73 17.20 8.24 -4.40
C LEU A 73 18.04 8.61 -5.63
N VAL A 74 18.64 9.82 -5.64
CA VAL A 74 19.56 10.21 -6.73
C VAL A 74 20.71 9.20 -6.83
N GLY A 75 20.93 8.68 -8.04
CA GLY A 75 22.00 7.72 -8.33
C GLY A 75 21.67 6.25 -7.96
N VAL A 76 20.44 5.97 -7.51
CA VAL A 76 19.97 4.62 -7.22
C VAL A 76 19.05 4.13 -8.37
N PRO A 77 19.19 2.90 -8.85
CA PRO A 77 18.23 2.34 -9.81
C PRO A 77 16.92 1.99 -9.09
N TYR A 78 15.89 2.81 -9.30
CA TYR A 78 14.58 2.57 -8.70
C TYR A 78 13.43 2.90 -9.64
N ARG A 79 12.28 2.32 -9.35
CA ARG A 79 10.99 2.67 -9.96
C ARG A 79 9.95 2.84 -8.88
N ILE A 80 9.04 3.79 -9.07
CA ILE A 80 7.87 3.97 -8.22
C ILE A 80 6.63 3.77 -9.09
N HIS A 81 5.74 2.88 -8.64
CA HIS A 81 4.43 2.76 -9.28
C HIS A 81 3.68 4.08 -9.16
N GLN A 82 3.15 4.59 -10.28
CA GLN A 82 2.40 5.85 -10.28
C GLN A 82 1.18 5.72 -9.36
N PRO A 83 1.07 6.55 -8.31
CA PRO A 83 -0.05 6.47 -7.39
C PRO A 83 -1.31 7.04 -8.04
N GLU A 84 -2.32 6.22 -8.22
CA GLU A 84 -3.66 6.61 -8.70
C GLU A 84 -4.65 6.82 -7.56
N GLY A 85 -4.28 6.42 -6.34
CA GLY A 85 -5.11 6.55 -5.14
C GLY A 85 -4.44 5.93 -3.91
N ALA A 86 -5.23 5.69 -2.87
CA ALA A 86 -4.81 5.16 -1.58
C ALA A 86 -3.82 6.07 -0.84
N ILE A 87 -3.06 5.49 0.09
CA ILE A 87 -2.14 6.17 1.00
C ILE A 87 -0.75 5.52 0.99
N PHE A 88 -0.45 4.73 -0.03
CA PHE A 88 0.77 3.95 -0.14
C PHE A 88 1.49 4.23 -1.45
N LEU A 89 2.84 4.14 -1.41
CA LEU A 89 3.70 4.05 -2.57
C LEU A 89 4.31 2.66 -2.62
N TRP A 90 4.43 2.13 -3.85
CA TRP A 90 5.14 0.91 -4.15
C TRP A 90 6.44 1.26 -4.85
N LEU A 91 7.56 0.85 -4.26
CA LEU A 91 8.90 1.08 -4.78
C LEU A 91 9.55 -0.24 -5.15
N TRP A 92 10.23 -0.24 -6.26
CA TRP A 92 11.10 -1.31 -6.72
C TRP A 92 12.52 -0.77 -6.86
N PHE A 93 13.47 -1.38 -6.18
CA PHE A 93 14.90 -1.09 -6.27
C PHE A 93 15.55 -2.16 -7.13
N GLU A 94 15.71 -1.88 -8.43
CA GLU A 94 16.21 -2.83 -9.42
C GLU A 94 17.64 -3.22 -9.10
N GLY A 95 17.88 -4.52 -8.87
CA GLY A 95 19.19 -5.03 -8.51
C GLY A 95 19.59 -4.78 -7.06
N LEU A 96 18.64 -4.57 -6.15
CA LEU A 96 18.95 -4.37 -4.72
C LEU A 96 19.84 -5.51 -4.19
N PRO A 97 21.07 -5.22 -3.65
CA PRO A 97 22.01 -6.26 -3.22
C PRO A 97 21.57 -7.07 -2.00
N ILE A 98 20.68 -6.49 -1.21
CA ILE A 98 20.07 -7.11 -0.04
C ILE A 98 18.58 -7.41 -0.30
N THR A 99 17.98 -8.27 0.52
CA THR A 99 16.54 -8.48 0.41
C THR A 99 15.73 -7.33 1.01
N SER A 100 14.50 -7.12 0.52
CA SER A 100 13.56 -6.14 1.12
C SER A 100 13.25 -6.43 2.59
N GLN A 101 13.38 -7.70 3.02
CA GLN A 101 13.29 -8.06 4.43
C GLN A 101 14.48 -7.52 5.23
N GLU A 102 15.69 -7.67 4.72
CA GLU A 102 16.88 -7.12 5.37
C GLU A 102 16.85 -5.59 5.41
N LEU A 103 16.43 -4.97 4.31
CA LEU A 103 16.22 -3.52 4.26
C LEU A 103 15.21 -3.07 5.33
N TYR A 104 14.11 -3.81 5.51
CA TYR A 104 13.13 -3.55 6.57
C TYR A 104 13.77 -3.61 7.96
N GLU A 105 14.59 -4.64 8.25
CA GLU A 105 15.24 -4.77 9.57
C GLU A 105 16.24 -3.63 9.83
N ARG A 106 16.98 -3.19 8.80
CA ARG A 106 17.87 -2.02 8.89
C ARG A 106 17.09 -0.73 9.20
N LEU A 107 16.01 -0.50 8.47
CA LEU A 107 15.13 0.67 8.63
C LEU A 107 14.41 0.68 9.99
N LYS A 108 13.94 -0.49 10.43
CA LYS A 108 13.28 -0.65 11.74
C LYS A 108 14.17 -0.22 12.89
N ARG A 109 15.46 -0.58 12.86
CA ARG A 109 16.44 -0.11 13.87
C ARG A 109 16.62 1.41 13.89
N ARG A 110 16.26 2.08 12.80
CA ARG A 110 16.28 3.54 12.66
C ARG A 110 14.90 4.20 12.89
N GLY A 111 13.92 3.43 13.34
CA GLY A 111 12.56 3.91 13.63
C GLY A 111 11.67 4.07 12.39
N VAL A 112 12.04 3.48 11.24
CA VAL A 112 11.23 3.52 10.01
C VAL A 112 10.64 2.14 9.74
N LEU A 113 9.30 2.07 9.63
CA LEU A 113 8.58 0.85 9.30
C LEU A 113 8.10 0.89 7.85
N VAL A 114 8.48 -0.11 7.09
CA VAL A 114 8.03 -0.36 5.72
C VAL A 114 7.47 -1.78 5.62
N VAL A 115 6.79 -2.11 4.54
CA VAL A 115 6.34 -3.50 4.33
C VAL A 115 7.17 -4.11 3.19
N PRO A 116 7.91 -5.20 3.45
CA PRO A 116 8.67 -5.90 2.41
C PRO A 116 7.76 -6.44 1.31
N GLY A 117 8.25 -6.41 0.07
CA GLY A 117 7.47 -6.73 -1.12
C GLY A 117 6.96 -8.17 -1.15
N HIS A 118 7.77 -9.13 -0.71
CA HIS A 118 7.40 -10.55 -0.76
C HIS A 118 6.08 -10.88 -0.05
N ASN A 119 5.65 -10.08 0.92
CA ASN A 119 4.35 -10.24 1.60
C ASN A 119 3.13 -10.07 0.66
N PHE A 120 3.32 -9.50 -0.54
CA PHE A 120 2.25 -9.25 -1.51
C PHE A 120 2.23 -10.24 -2.68
N PHE A 121 3.17 -11.17 -2.73
CA PHE A 121 3.31 -12.16 -3.81
C PHE A 121 2.99 -13.58 -3.34
N VAL A 122 1.90 -13.72 -2.58
CA VAL A 122 1.48 -15.02 -1.99
C VAL A 122 1.18 -16.03 -3.10
N GLY A 123 1.77 -17.23 -2.99
CA GLY A 123 1.57 -18.34 -3.95
C GLY A 123 2.37 -18.20 -5.25
N MET A 124 3.21 -17.18 -5.37
CA MET A 124 4.14 -17.05 -6.50
C MET A 124 5.48 -17.74 -6.21
N ASP A 125 6.28 -17.95 -7.27
CA ASP A 125 7.60 -18.53 -7.16
C ASP A 125 8.48 -17.69 -6.23
N SER A 126 9.02 -18.31 -5.18
CA SER A 126 9.87 -17.67 -4.17
C SER A 126 11.21 -17.21 -4.73
N GLU A 127 11.67 -17.79 -5.85
CA GLU A 127 12.94 -17.42 -6.50
C GLU A 127 12.83 -16.17 -7.37
N TRP A 128 11.63 -15.70 -7.66
CA TRP A 128 11.45 -14.46 -8.41
C TRP A 128 12.00 -13.26 -7.65
N ARG A 129 13.15 -12.77 -8.10
CA ARG A 129 13.94 -11.74 -7.44
C ARG A 129 13.16 -10.44 -7.18
N HIS A 130 12.29 -10.02 -8.10
CA HIS A 130 11.51 -8.79 -8.00
C HIS A 130 10.75 -8.64 -6.68
N GLN A 131 10.12 -9.71 -6.16
CA GLN A 131 9.40 -9.65 -4.89
C GLN A 131 10.28 -9.30 -3.69
N ARG A 132 11.59 -9.58 -3.78
CA ARG A 132 12.58 -9.30 -2.73
C ARG A 132 13.25 -7.93 -2.89
N GLU A 133 12.97 -7.22 -3.99
CA GLU A 133 13.51 -5.90 -4.31
C GLU A 133 12.48 -4.78 -4.09
N CYS A 134 11.24 -5.13 -3.71
CA CYS A 134 10.14 -4.18 -3.55
C CYS A 134 9.84 -3.87 -2.09
N ILE A 135 9.36 -2.65 -1.84
CA ILE A 135 8.79 -2.25 -0.54
C ILE A 135 7.52 -1.43 -0.75
N ARG A 136 6.60 -1.52 0.22
CA ARG A 136 5.45 -0.62 0.33
C ARG A 136 5.67 0.36 1.47
N ILE A 137 5.42 1.64 1.21
CA ILE A 137 5.55 2.73 2.18
C ILE A 137 4.24 3.50 2.28
N SER A 138 3.83 3.88 3.49
CA SER A 138 2.72 4.80 3.71
C SER A 138 3.20 6.25 3.74
N TYR A 139 2.43 7.15 3.13
CA TYR A 139 2.62 8.60 3.24
C TYR A 139 1.49 9.30 4.02
N ALA A 140 0.73 8.53 4.81
CA ALA A 140 -0.42 9.05 5.55
C ALA A 140 -0.07 9.78 6.85
N GLN A 141 1.16 9.60 7.36
CA GLN A 141 1.65 10.28 8.56
C GLN A 141 1.86 11.79 8.31
N ASP A 142 2.16 12.57 9.33
CA ASP A 142 2.51 13.98 9.16
C ASP A 142 3.69 14.17 8.20
N SER A 143 3.76 15.34 7.56
CA SER A 143 4.71 15.61 6.48
C SER A 143 6.17 15.52 6.92
N GLU A 144 6.48 15.95 8.14
CA GLU A 144 7.85 15.91 8.66
C GLU A 144 8.32 14.49 8.92
N SER A 145 7.46 13.67 9.52
CA SER A 145 7.74 12.24 9.74
C SER A 145 7.94 11.50 8.43
N VAL A 146 7.07 11.77 7.43
CA VAL A 146 7.20 11.14 6.09
C VAL A 146 8.49 11.57 5.42
N LYS A 147 8.81 12.86 5.41
CA LYS A 147 10.04 13.40 4.82
C LYS A 147 11.30 12.79 5.44
N LYS A 148 11.33 12.75 6.77
CA LYS A 148 12.43 12.13 7.53
C LYS A 148 12.55 10.64 7.22
N GLY A 149 11.44 9.92 7.22
CA GLY A 149 11.40 8.49 6.88
C GLY A 149 11.93 8.22 5.47
N ILE A 150 11.53 9.01 4.49
CA ILE A 150 12.00 8.89 3.09
C ILE A 150 13.51 9.14 2.99
N ALA A 151 14.03 10.15 3.70
CA ALA A 151 15.47 10.41 3.72
C ALA A 151 16.25 9.20 4.26
N LEU A 152 15.77 8.60 5.36
CA LEU A 152 16.37 7.41 5.96
C LEU A 152 16.31 6.19 5.03
N VAL A 153 15.20 6.00 4.30
CA VAL A 153 15.10 4.97 3.26
C VAL A 153 16.16 5.18 2.19
N GLY A 154 16.29 6.40 1.67
CA GLY A 154 17.29 6.72 0.66
C GLY A 154 18.73 6.48 1.13
N GLU A 155 19.05 6.78 2.39
CA GLU A 155 20.35 6.51 2.98
C GLU A 155 20.65 5.00 3.05
N GLU A 156 19.71 4.19 3.58
CA GLU A 156 19.91 2.75 3.71
C GLU A 156 19.99 2.04 2.35
N VAL A 157 19.19 2.46 1.38
CA VAL A 157 19.25 1.90 0.02
C VAL A 157 20.58 2.25 -0.63
N ARG A 158 21.03 3.51 -0.59
CA ARG A 158 22.35 3.88 -1.11
C ARG A 158 23.49 3.15 -0.41
N ARG A 159 23.36 2.91 0.89
CA ARG A 159 24.32 2.14 1.66
C ARG A 159 24.39 0.71 1.15
N ALA A 160 23.23 0.05 0.96
CA ALA A 160 23.17 -1.30 0.43
C ALA A 160 23.87 -1.44 -0.92
N PHE A 161 23.67 -0.49 -1.86
CA PHE A 161 24.35 -0.48 -3.16
C PHE A 161 25.85 -0.14 -3.13
N ARG A 162 26.38 0.33 -2.00
CA ARG A 162 27.83 0.59 -1.83
C ARG A 162 28.58 -0.52 -1.11
N GLU A 163 27.86 -1.37 -0.38
CA GLU A 163 28.42 -2.49 0.36
C GLU A 163 28.66 -3.74 -0.54
N GLU A 164 28.24 -3.66 -1.83
CA GLU A 164 28.51 -4.66 -2.86
C GLU A 164 29.93 -4.44 -3.45
#